data_ba5ca1b485257d75e7bb00a1391ac16a
#
_entry.id   ba5ca1b485257d75e7bb00a1391ac16a
#
_cell.length_a   1.000
_cell.length_b   1.000
_cell.length_c   1.000
_cell.angle_alpha   90.00
_cell.angle_beta   90.00
_cell.angle_gamma   90.00
#
_symmetry.space_group_name_H-M   'P 1'
#
loop_
_entity.id
_entity.type
_entity.pdbx_description
1 polymer ?
#
loop_
_entity_poly.entity_id
_entity_poly.type
_entity_poly.pdbx_seq_one_letter_code
_entity_poly.pdbx_strand_id
1 'polypeptide(L)'
;SWVVQGIVAVGAIIIIVVFRNEIRRVLQAKNLKSILWGLSLKSAVTPTEIIVESVFSMAKTKCGALIVFPGKEDLSDAVQGGTPWKGFITKEMITSIFWPDNPVHDGAAIVQGDQISYVGAILPLSDRDDLQSYYGTRHRAALGLAEATDALVIVVSEERGDVLVAKGNRLREIRLKQTLEQNLQEHLGTATVKKGFARKEGLEIAVAALLSMVFIT
;
A
#
# COMPACT_ATOMS: atom_id res chain seq x y z
N SER A 1 -34.38 24.69 35.02
CA SER A 1 -33.71 24.58 36.33
C SER A 1 -32.24 24.28 36.10
N TRP A 2 -31.37 24.94 36.83
CA TRP A 2 -29.91 24.83 36.67
C TRP A 2 -29.39 23.38 36.86
N VAL A 3 -30.07 22.55 37.65
CA VAL A 3 -29.68 21.14 37.89
C VAL A 3 -29.73 20.33 36.60
N VAL A 4 -30.77 20.54 35.79
CA VAL A 4 -30.90 19.85 34.50
C VAL A 4 -29.81 20.31 33.52
N GLN A 5 -29.49 21.60 33.48
CA GLN A 5 -28.40 22.11 32.64
C GLN A 5 -27.04 21.57 33.08
N GLY A 6 -26.80 21.43 34.37
CA GLY A 6 -25.58 20.84 34.90
C GLY A 6 -25.43 19.36 34.51
N ILE A 7 -26.51 18.58 34.61
CA ILE A 7 -26.49 17.17 34.23
C ILE A 7 -26.22 17.01 32.71
N VAL A 8 -26.85 17.84 31.87
CA VAL A 8 -26.63 17.81 30.41
C VAL A 8 -25.19 18.19 30.06
N ALA A 9 -24.62 19.22 30.74
CA ALA A 9 -23.22 19.61 30.46
C ALA A 9 -22.22 18.51 30.87
N VAL A 10 -22.42 17.87 32.03
CA VAL A 10 -21.57 16.75 32.48
C VAL A 10 -21.70 15.55 31.54
N GLY A 11 -22.94 15.23 31.13
CA GLY A 11 -23.18 14.15 30.13
C GLY A 11 -22.49 14.40 28.80
N ALA A 12 -22.53 15.64 28.29
CA ALA A 12 -21.84 16.00 27.05
C ALA A 12 -20.30 15.85 27.18
N ILE A 13 -19.72 16.25 28.31
CA ILE A 13 -18.28 16.09 28.56
C ILE A 13 -17.90 14.62 28.62
N ILE A 14 -18.69 13.78 29.29
CA ILE A 14 -18.45 12.33 29.37
C ILE A 14 -18.47 11.71 27.97
N ILE A 15 -19.46 12.07 27.14
CA ILE A 15 -19.55 11.58 25.76
C ILE A 15 -18.31 11.98 24.97
N ILE A 16 -17.88 13.23 25.04
CA ILE A 16 -16.67 13.72 24.33
C ILE A 16 -15.41 12.97 24.78
N VAL A 17 -15.28 12.71 26.09
CA VAL A 17 -14.11 12.00 26.64
C VAL A 17 -14.10 10.53 26.22
N VAL A 18 -15.26 9.85 26.30
CA VAL A 18 -15.38 8.43 25.91
C VAL A 18 -15.15 8.24 24.41
N PHE A 19 -15.72 9.13 23.58
CA PHE A 19 -15.58 9.05 22.11
C PHE A 19 -14.38 9.82 21.56
N ARG A 20 -13.49 10.30 22.40
CA ARG A 20 -12.29 11.06 21.98
C ARG A 20 -11.48 10.33 20.92
N ASN A 21 -11.27 9.03 21.07
CA ASN A 21 -10.47 8.23 20.15
C ASN A 21 -11.20 8.00 18.82
N GLU A 22 -12.51 7.78 18.85
CA GLU A 22 -13.35 7.63 17.67
C GLU A 22 -13.45 8.94 16.87
N ILE A 23 -13.64 10.06 17.57
CA ILE A 23 -13.65 11.39 16.95
C ILE A 23 -12.29 11.68 16.30
N ARG A 24 -11.18 11.35 16.99
CA ARG A 24 -9.84 11.51 16.44
C ARG A 24 -9.62 10.64 15.21
N ARG A 25 -10.05 9.38 15.23
CA ARG A 25 -10.01 8.46 14.05
C ARG A 25 -10.79 9.04 12.88
N VAL A 26 -12.02 9.51 13.09
CA VAL A 26 -12.86 10.09 12.03
C VAL A 26 -12.27 11.38 11.48
N LEU A 27 -11.70 12.23 12.32
CA LEU A 27 -11.05 13.48 11.90
C LEU A 27 -9.71 13.23 11.17
N GLN A 28 -8.97 12.20 11.53
CA GLN A 28 -7.73 11.82 10.87
C GLN A 28 -7.99 11.03 9.58
N ALA A 29 -8.97 10.12 9.55
CA ALA A 29 -9.34 9.35 8.37
C ALA A 29 -9.93 10.21 7.25
N LYS A 30 -10.60 11.31 7.58
CA LYS A 30 -11.00 12.30 6.58
C LYS A 30 -9.87 13.30 6.41
N ASN A 31 -9.13 13.15 5.33
CA ASN A 31 -8.22 14.18 4.83
C ASN A 31 -9.04 15.45 4.55
N LEU A 32 -9.33 16.23 5.61
CA LEU A 32 -10.12 17.46 5.53
C LEU A 32 -9.57 18.43 4.49
N LYS A 33 -8.25 18.35 4.20
CA LYS A 33 -7.63 19.12 3.11
C LYS A 33 -8.17 18.74 1.73
N SER A 34 -8.53 17.49 1.45
CA SER A 34 -9.07 17.10 0.15
C SER A 34 -10.53 17.54 -0.03
N ILE A 35 -11.28 17.68 1.07
CA ILE A 35 -12.69 18.13 1.04
C ILE A 35 -12.77 19.64 0.93
N LEU A 36 -11.89 20.38 1.65
CA LEU A 36 -11.92 21.84 1.70
C LEU A 36 -11.36 22.53 0.45
N TRP A 37 -10.49 21.86 -0.32
CA TRP A 37 -9.80 22.52 -1.43
C TRP A 37 -10.23 22.03 -2.81
N GLY A 38 -11.15 21.08 -2.95
CA GLY A 38 -11.70 20.66 -4.24
C GLY A 38 -10.64 20.35 -5.33
N LEU A 39 -9.39 20.35 -4.94
CA LEU A 39 -8.25 20.07 -5.80
C LEU A 39 -8.21 18.55 -5.97
N SER A 40 -8.69 18.11 -7.11
CA SER A 40 -8.37 16.80 -7.67
C SER A 40 -6.85 16.67 -7.65
N LEU A 41 -6.29 16.13 -6.55
CA LEU A 41 -4.97 15.56 -6.61
C LEU A 41 -5.10 14.50 -7.70
N LYS A 42 -4.49 14.75 -8.88
CA LYS A 42 -4.26 13.71 -9.88
C LYS A 42 -3.79 12.53 -9.07
N SER A 43 -4.55 11.45 -9.07
CA SER A 43 -4.17 10.22 -8.40
C SER A 43 -2.82 9.85 -8.99
N ALA A 44 -1.76 10.09 -8.22
CA ALA A 44 -0.41 9.80 -8.67
C ALA A 44 -0.36 8.29 -8.91
N VAL A 45 -0.12 7.90 -10.14
CA VAL A 45 -0.15 6.49 -10.53
C VAL A 45 1.15 5.87 -10.03
N THR A 46 1.03 4.91 -9.13
CA THR A 46 2.19 4.15 -8.63
C THR A 46 2.87 3.42 -9.79
N PRO A 47 4.16 3.63 -10.03
CA PRO A 47 4.89 3.00 -11.15
C PRO A 47 5.20 1.53 -10.83
N THR A 48 4.19 0.66 -10.99
CA THR A 48 4.26 -0.77 -10.66
C THR A 48 5.37 -1.50 -11.41
N GLU A 49 5.61 -1.14 -12.66
CA GLU A 49 6.67 -1.74 -13.49
C GLU A 49 8.06 -1.50 -12.89
N ILE A 50 8.38 -0.27 -12.46
CA ILE A 50 9.66 0.07 -11.82
C ILE A 50 9.83 -0.72 -10.52
N ILE A 51 8.77 -0.82 -9.70
CA ILE A 51 8.78 -1.57 -8.44
C ILE A 51 9.07 -3.05 -8.71
N VAL A 52 8.34 -3.67 -9.64
CA VAL A 52 8.51 -5.08 -10.00
C VAL A 52 9.94 -5.34 -10.51
N GLU A 53 10.46 -4.46 -11.35
CA GLU A 53 11.82 -4.61 -11.87
C GLU A 53 12.88 -4.51 -10.76
N SER A 54 12.70 -3.56 -9.83
CA SER A 54 13.58 -3.40 -8.67
C SER A 54 13.55 -4.62 -7.76
N VAL A 55 12.36 -5.13 -7.42
CA VAL A 55 12.15 -6.32 -6.59
C VAL A 55 12.87 -7.54 -7.17
N PHE A 56 12.66 -7.84 -8.46
CA PHE A 56 13.32 -8.97 -9.09
C PHE A 56 14.82 -8.76 -9.31
N SER A 57 15.29 -7.51 -9.41
CA SER A 57 16.72 -7.20 -9.42
C SER A 57 17.36 -7.49 -8.07
N MET A 58 16.73 -7.05 -6.97
CA MET A 58 17.17 -7.34 -5.59
C MET A 58 17.13 -8.83 -5.28
N ALA A 59 16.11 -9.54 -5.76
CA ALA A 59 16.00 -10.99 -5.61
C ALA A 59 17.20 -11.74 -6.22
N LYS A 60 17.67 -11.33 -7.41
CA LYS A 60 18.84 -11.91 -8.06
C LYS A 60 20.13 -11.71 -7.28
N THR A 61 20.27 -10.58 -6.61
CA THR A 61 21.45 -10.26 -5.78
C THR A 61 21.29 -10.66 -4.32
N LYS A 62 20.15 -11.28 -3.97
CA LYS A 62 19.78 -11.65 -2.60
C LYS A 62 19.81 -10.46 -1.63
N CYS A 63 19.47 -9.29 -2.14
CA CYS A 63 19.29 -8.09 -1.32
C CYS A 63 17.89 -8.14 -0.68
N GLY A 64 17.84 -8.35 0.65
CA GLY A 64 16.60 -8.44 1.40
C GLY A 64 15.82 -7.13 1.36
N ALA A 65 14.51 -7.21 1.13
CA ALA A 65 13.66 -6.02 1.07
C ALA A 65 12.28 -6.29 1.66
N LEU A 66 11.66 -5.23 2.20
CA LEU A 66 10.31 -5.24 2.76
C LEU A 66 9.58 -3.97 2.30
N ILE A 67 8.61 -4.12 1.37
CA ILE A 67 7.93 -2.99 0.74
C ILE A 67 6.43 -3.09 1.01
N VAL A 68 5.85 -2.04 1.60
CA VAL A 68 4.45 -1.97 2.03
C VAL A 68 3.66 -1.07 1.07
N PHE A 69 2.55 -1.55 0.61
CA PHE A 69 1.52 -0.82 -0.13
C PHE A 69 0.27 -0.75 0.73
N PRO A 70 -0.03 0.41 1.34
CA PRO A 70 -1.24 0.59 2.12
C PRO A 70 -2.50 0.31 1.30
N GLY A 71 -3.52 -0.22 1.95
CA GLY A 71 -4.85 -0.32 1.39
C GLY A 71 -5.70 0.90 1.77
N LYS A 72 -6.90 0.65 2.29
CA LYS A 72 -7.84 1.68 2.77
C LYS A 72 -7.69 1.95 4.26
N GLU A 73 -7.16 0.98 5.00
CA GLU A 73 -6.97 1.06 6.44
C GLU A 73 -5.74 1.91 6.78
N ASP A 74 -5.82 2.63 7.90
CA ASP A 74 -4.69 3.41 8.40
C ASP A 74 -3.65 2.50 9.05
N LEU A 75 -2.41 2.64 8.64
CA LEU A 75 -1.29 1.84 9.18
C LEU A 75 -0.73 2.39 10.50
N SER A 76 -1.17 3.56 10.95
CA SER A 76 -0.58 4.25 12.12
C SER A 76 -0.66 3.48 13.42
N ASP A 77 -1.65 2.59 13.57
CA ASP A 77 -1.83 1.77 14.76
C ASP A 77 -0.97 0.48 14.72
N ALA A 78 -0.61 0.02 13.51
CA ALA A 78 0.11 -1.23 13.31
C ALA A 78 1.62 -1.04 13.04
N VAL A 79 2.00 0.10 12.45
CA VAL A 79 3.39 0.39 12.08
C VAL A 79 4.03 1.34 13.08
N GLN A 80 5.23 1.02 13.52
CA GLN A 80 5.97 1.83 14.47
C GLN A 80 7.21 2.44 13.82
N GLY A 81 7.58 3.66 14.26
CA GLY A 81 8.81 4.32 13.80
C GLY A 81 8.76 4.69 12.31
N GLY A 82 9.92 4.58 11.67
CA GLY A 82 10.11 4.97 10.28
C GLY A 82 10.53 6.42 10.12
N THR A 83 11.46 6.64 9.20
CA THR A 83 11.94 7.97 8.83
C THR A 83 11.13 8.48 7.64
N PRO A 84 10.51 9.69 7.71
CA PRO A 84 9.86 10.29 6.55
C PRO A 84 10.86 10.48 5.41
N TRP A 85 10.54 9.92 4.23
CA TRP A 85 11.45 9.94 3.09
C TRP A 85 10.99 10.87 1.98
N LYS A 86 9.74 10.74 1.54
CA LYS A 86 9.09 11.55 0.48
C LYS A 86 9.89 11.58 -0.84
N GLY A 87 10.50 10.46 -1.18
CA GLY A 87 11.27 10.27 -2.40
C GLY A 87 10.45 9.67 -3.54
N PHE A 88 10.75 10.07 -4.78
CA PHE A 88 10.13 9.43 -5.95
C PHE A 88 10.58 7.98 -6.10
N ILE A 89 9.71 7.18 -6.69
CA ILE A 89 9.98 5.76 -6.94
C ILE A 89 10.83 5.64 -8.20
N THR A 90 12.12 5.31 -8.01
CA THR A 90 13.03 4.87 -9.07
C THR A 90 13.69 3.57 -8.66
N LYS A 91 14.25 2.84 -9.63
CA LYS A 91 14.96 1.58 -9.36
C LYS A 91 16.17 1.83 -8.43
N GLU A 92 16.93 2.87 -8.69
CA GLU A 92 18.11 3.26 -7.92
C GLU A 92 17.73 3.61 -6.48
N MET A 93 16.63 4.34 -6.29
CA MET A 93 16.14 4.72 -4.98
C MET A 93 15.73 3.49 -4.17
N ILE A 94 14.91 2.61 -4.73
CA ILE A 94 14.48 1.38 -4.05
C ILE A 94 15.71 0.52 -3.70
N THR A 95 16.61 0.30 -4.63
CA THR A 95 17.82 -0.50 -4.40
C THR A 95 18.73 0.12 -3.35
N SER A 96 18.87 1.44 -3.35
CA SER A 96 19.67 2.17 -2.36
C SER A 96 19.10 2.05 -0.95
N ILE A 97 17.79 2.14 -0.77
CA ILE A 97 17.14 2.00 0.55
C ILE A 97 17.48 0.65 1.18
N PHE A 98 17.43 -0.43 0.42
CA PHE A 98 17.65 -1.79 0.93
C PHE A 98 19.11 -2.26 0.80
N TRP A 99 20.04 -1.37 0.40
CA TRP A 99 21.46 -1.71 0.38
C TRP A 99 21.97 -2.02 1.80
N PRO A 100 22.69 -3.11 2.03
CA PRO A 100 23.05 -3.56 3.38
C PRO A 100 23.77 -2.53 4.25
N ASP A 101 24.57 -1.64 3.63
CA ASP A 101 25.30 -0.59 4.36
C ASP A 101 24.48 0.69 4.59
N ASN A 102 23.23 0.76 4.11
CA ASN A 102 22.38 1.92 4.32
C ASN A 102 21.77 1.87 5.73
N PRO A 103 21.85 2.94 6.54
CA PRO A 103 21.29 2.98 7.90
C PRO A 103 19.77 2.69 7.99
N VAL A 104 19.03 2.84 6.90
CA VAL A 104 17.57 2.63 6.85
C VAL A 104 17.15 1.31 6.20
N HIS A 105 18.11 0.43 5.86
CA HIS A 105 17.82 -0.84 5.19
C HIS A 105 17.05 -1.85 6.07
N ASP A 106 17.23 -1.74 7.38
CA ASP A 106 16.54 -2.61 8.34
C ASP A 106 15.18 -2.04 8.69
N GLY A 107 14.16 -2.62 8.10
CA GLY A 107 12.78 -2.20 8.21
C GLY A 107 12.06 -2.14 6.86
N ALA A 108 10.85 -1.61 6.88
CA ALA A 108 10.01 -1.53 5.72
C ALA A 108 10.05 -0.15 5.04
N ALA A 109 9.96 -0.14 3.70
CA ALA A 109 9.64 1.05 2.93
C ALA A 109 8.12 1.10 2.66
N ILE A 110 7.48 2.23 2.95
CA ILE A 110 6.05 2.43 2.73
C ILE A 110 5.85 3.28 1.48
N VAL A 111 5.14 2.73 0.51
CA VAL A 111 4.85 3.37 -0.79
C VAL A 111 3.43 3.91 -0.78
N GLN A 112 3.28 5.20 -1.11
CA GLN A 112 1.98 5.87 -1.25
C GLN A 112 1.97 6.70 -2.54
N GLY A 113 1.08 6.34 -3.46
CA GLY A 113 1.03 6.98 -4.77
C GLY A 113 2.33 6.75 -5.57
N ASP A 114 2.97 7.80 -6.02
CA ASP A 114 4.23 7.78 -6.78
C ASP A 114 5.49 7.97 -5.92
N GLN A 115 5.35 7.90 -4.59
CA GLN A 115 6.45 8.20 -3.66
C GLN A 115 6.63 7.10 -2.61
N ILE A 116 7.87 6.99 -2.13
CA ILE A 116 8.21 6.28 -0.90
C ILE A 116 8.03 7.29 0.23
N SER A 117 7.02 7.05 1.08
CA SER A 117 6.64 7.98 2.16
C SER A 117 7.54 7.85 3.38
N TYR A 118 7.85 6.60 3.76
CA TYR A 118 8.65 6.25 4.94
C TYR A 118 9.60 5.11 4.61
N VAL A 119 10.74 5.09 5.32
CA VAL A 119 11.74 4.01 5.29
C VAL A 119 12.14 3.60 6.69
N GLY A 120 12.64 2.37 6.88
CA GLY A 120 13.02 1.85 8.18
C GLY A 120 11.82 1.68 9.14
N ALA A 121 10.63 1.48 8.63
CA ALA A 121 9.43 1.28 9.45
C ALA A 121 9.41 -0.13 10.05
N ILE A 122 9.01 -0.24 11.32
CA ILE A 122 8.91 -1.50 12.06
C ILE A 122 7.49 -2.02 11.95
N LEU A 123 7.34 -3.24 11.45
CA LEU A 123 6.06 -3.91 11.29
C LEU A 123 5.82 -4.91 12.43
N PRO A 124 4.55 -5.20 12.78
CA PRO A 124 4.22 -6.27 13.72
C PRO A 124 4.66 -7.62 13.16
N LEU A 125 5.09 -8.51 14.03
CA LEU A 125 5.45 -9.88 13.66
C LEU A 125 4.23 -10.80 13.78
N SER A 126 4.04 -11.70 12.83
CA SER A 126 3.05 -12.77 12.95
C SER A 126 3.49 -13.81 13.98
N ASP A 127 2.59 -14.15 14.89
CA ASP A 127 2.80 -15.15 15.94
C ASP A 127 2.48 -16.58 15.48
N ARG A 128 2.26 -16.80 14.19
CA ARG A 128 1.89 -18.11 13.64
C ARG A 128 3.01 -19.13 13.77
N ASP A 129 2.67 -20.31 14.26
CA ASP A 129 3.57 -21.45 14.42
C ASP A 129 3.61 -22.36 13.18
N ASP A 130 2.62 -22.25 12.28
CA ASP A 130 2.52 -23.04 11.05
C ASP A 130 3.35 -22.50 9.87
N LEU A 131 4.15 -21.47 10.12
CA LEU A 131 5.04 -20.90 9.12
C LEU A 131 6.25 -21.79 8.90
N GLN A 132 6.71 -21.83 7.66
CA GLN A 132 7.88 -22.63 7.29
C GLN A 132 9.12 -22.15 8.06
N SER A 133 9.93 -23.08 8.55
CA SER A 133 11.07 -22.80 9.43
C SER A 133 12.14 -21.87 8.83
N TYR A 134 12.19 -21.76 7.51
CA TYR A 134 13.11 -20.89 6.79
C TYR A 134 12.56 -19.45 6.58
N TYR A 135 11.35 -19.15 7.07
CA TYR A 135 10.85 -17.78 7.05
C TYR A 135 11.46 -16.96 8.18
N GLY A 136 12.34 -16.04 7.83
CA GLY A 136 12.98 -15.12 8.78
C GLY A 136 12.08 -13.96 9.19
N THR A 137 12.68 -12.99 9.89
CA THR A 137 11.99 -11.85 10.51
C THR A 137 11.18 -11.03 9.49
N ARG A 138 11.72 -10.75 8.29
CA ARG A 138 11.01 -9.99 7.25
C ARG A 138 9.76 -10.70 6.74
N HIS A 139 9.78 -12.03 6.67
CA HIS A 139 8.59 -12.81 6.28
C HIS A 139 7.49 -12.73 7.35
N ARG A 140 7.86 -12.88 8.63
CA ARG A 140 6.94 -12.74 9.76
C ARG A 140 6.40 -11.33 9.88
N ALA A 141 7.22 -10.31 9.64
CA ALA A 141 6.81 -8.92 9.64
C ALA A 141 5.81 -8.60 8.50
N ALA A 142 6.06 -9.10 7.31
CA ALA A 142 5.14 -8.93 6.19
C ALA A 142 3.78 -9.56 6.45
N LEU A 143 3.78 -10.78 6.98
CA LEU A 143 2.54 -11.49 7.30
C LEU A 143 1.82 -10.81 8.47
N GLY A 144 2.53 -10.40 9.53
CA GLY A 144 1.94 -9.73 10.69
C GLY A 144 1.23 -8.43 10.33
N LEU A 145 1.81 -7.61 9.46
CA LEU A 145 1.13 -6.42 8.96
C LEU A 145 -0.08 -6.77 8.08
N ALA A 146 0.06 -7.75 7.19
CA ALA A 146 -1.03 -8.17 6.31
C ALA A 146 -2.19 -8.83 7.07
N GLU A 147 -1.96 -9.45 8.23
CA GLU A 147 -2.99 -9.97 9.14
C GLU A 147 -3.71 -8.85 9.90
N ALA A 148 -2.99 -7.80 10.25
CA ALA A 148 -3.51 -6.68 11.03
C ALA A 148 -4.23 -5.62 10.18
N THR A 149 -4.00 -5.60 8.85
CA THR A 149 -4.48 -4.54 7.94
C THR A 149 -4.83 -5.10 6.56
N ASP A 150 -5.40 -4.27 5.70
CA ASP A 150 -5.66 -4.59 4.29
C ASP A 150 -4.45 -4.29 3.36
N ALA A 151 -3.27 -4.02 3.92
CA ALA A 151 -2.06 -3.73 3.16
C ALA A 151 -1.58 -4.95 2.35
N LEU A 152 -0.90 -4.67 1.23
CA LEU A 152 -0.12 -5.64 0.49
C LEU A 152 1.35 -5.41 0.81
N VAL A 153 2.07 -6.47 1.17
CA VAL A 153 3.49 -6.39 1.52
C VAL A 153 4.31 -7.30 0.62
N ILE A 154 5.35 -6.75 -0.01
CA ILE A 154 6.32 -7.52 -0.80
C ILE A 154 7.54 -7.80 0.07
N VAL A 155 8.01 -9.04 0.05
CA VAL A 155 9.24 -9.48 0.70
C VAL A 155 10.20 -10.01 -0.35
N VAL A 156 11.47 -9.61 -0.24
CA VAL A 156 12.60 -10.27 -0.93
C VAL A 156 13.45 -10.96 0.14
N SER A 157 13.62 -12.27 0.00
CA SER A 157 14.45 -13.06 0.91
C SER A 157 15.93 -12.80 0.65
N GLU A 158 16.68 -12.43 1.68
CA GLU A 158 18.13 -12.24 1.59
C GLU A 158 18.92 -13.57 1.52
N GLU A 159 18.33 -14.64 2.05
CA GLU A 159 18.98 -15.96 2.03
C GLU A 159 18.77 -16.67 0.69
N ARG A 160 17.56 -16.63 0.17
CA ARG A 160 17.10 -17.44 -0.98
C ARG A 160 16.94 -16.64 -2.26
N GLY A 161 16.67 -15.33 -2.15
CA GLY A 161 16.31 -14.49 -3.28
C GLY A 161 14.86 -14.73 -3.76
N ASP A 162 14.03 -15.39 -2.93
CA ASP A 162 12.63 -15.59 -3.25
C ASP A 162 11.86 -14.26 -3.10
N VAL A 163 10.90 -14.03 -4.00
CA VAL A 163 9.97 -12.91 -3.91
C VAL A 163 8.65 -13.44 -3.38
N LEU A 164 8.16 -12.87 -2.28
CA LEU A 164 6.88 -13.24 -1.69
C LEU A 164 5.97 -12.01 -1.55
N VAL A 165 4.68 -12.28 -1.57
CA VAL A 165 3.63 -11.29 -1.31
C VAL A 165 2.78 -11.75 -0.15
N ALA A 166 2.66 -10.90 0.88
CA ALA A 166 1.73 -11.07 1.98
C ALA A 166 0.48 -10.22 1.72
N LYS A 167 -0.69 -10.81 1.86
CA LYS A 167 -1.99 -10.14 1.79
C LYS A 167 -3.03 -10.90 2.62
N GLY A 168 -3.68 -10.22 3.56
CA GLY A 168 -4.50 -10.87 4.58
C GLY A 168 -3.66 -11.90 5.34
N ASN A 169 -4.18 -13.07 5.58
CA ASN A 169 -3.48 -14.14 6.31
C ASN A 169 -2.65 -15.09 5.41
N ARG A 170 -2.23 -14.64 4.22
CA ARG A 170 -1.53 -15.48 3.23
C ARG A 170 -0.21 -14.86 2.81
N LEU A 171 0.84 -15.70 2.82
CA LEU A 171 2.14 -15.40 2.25
C LEU A 171 2.36 -16.32 1.03
N ARG A 172 2.57 -15.75 -0.14
CA ARG A 172 2.69 -16.49 -1.41
C ARG A 172 3.97 -16.14 -2.12
N GLU A 173 4.70 -17.15 -2.58
CA GLU A 173 5.85 -16.98 -3.47
C GLU A 173 5.40 -16.56 -4.87
N ILE A 174 6.08 -15.58 -5.43
CA ILE A 174 5.83 -15.02 -6.76
C ILE A 174 7.06 -15.20 -7.64
N ARG A 175 6.95 -16.03 -8.67
CA ARG A 175 8.07 -16.35 -9.58
C ARG A 175 8.11 -15.53 -10.84
N LEU A 176 6.96 -14.93 -11.22
CA LEU A 176 6.83 -14.20 -12.50
C LEU A 176 6.58 -12.71 -12.23
N LYS A 177 7.32 -11.86 -12.93
CA LYS A 177 7.13 -10.39 -12.87
C LYS A 177 5.69 -9.97 -13.15
N GLN A 178 5.08 -10.58 -14.18
CA GLN A 178 3.69 -10.29 -14.58
C GLN A 178 2.69 -10.57 -13.45
N THR A 179 2.89 -11.66 -12.69
CA THR A 179 2.02 -12.00 -11.55
C THR A 179 2.16 -10.97 -10.43
N LEU A 180 3.38 -10.51 -10.14
CA LEU A 180 3.60 -9.46 -9.14
C LEU A 180 2.95 -8.15 -9.57
N GLU A 181 3.12 -7.77 -10.83
CA GLU A 181 2.51 -6.57 -11.39
C GLU A 181 0.98 -6.61 -11.31
N GLN A 182 0.37 -7.73 -11.67
CA GLN A 182 -1.08 -7.93 -11.56
C GLN A 182 -1.56 -7.78 -10.11
N ASN A 183 -0.89 -8.42 -9.14
CA ASN A 183 -1.24 -8.30 -7.72
C ASN A 183 -1.17 -6.84 -7.24
N LEU A 184 -0.15 -6.10 -7.65
CA LEU A 184 0.00 -4.68 -7.32
C LEU A 184 -1.10 -3.83 -7.98
N GLN A 185 -1.36 -4.03 -9.27
CA GLN A 185 -2.40 -3.29 -9.99
C GLN A 185 -3.80 -3.55 -9.43
N GLU A 186 -4.09 -4.79 -9.04
CA GLU A 186 -5.35 -5.16 -8.37
C GLU A 186 -5.47 -4.49 -6.99
N HIS A 187 -4.40 -4.51 -6.21
CA HIS A 187 -4.39 -3.89 -4.89
C HIS A 187 -4.56 -2.36 -4.97
N LEU A 188 -3.86 -1.71 -5.89
CA LEU A 188 -3.90 -0.27 -6.09
C LEU A 188 -5.15 0.21 -6.87
N GLY A 189 -6.01 -0.70 -7.32
CA GLY A 189 -7.22 -0.37 -8.08
C GLY A 189 -6.95 0.12 -9.51
N THR A 190 -5.71 0.03 -10.02
CA THR A 190 -5.32 0.49 -11.36
C THR A 190 -5.67 -0.52 -12.46
N ALA A 191 -5.89 -1.79 -12.12
CA ALA A 191 -6.28 -2.85 -13.06
C ALA A 191 -7.61 -2.57 -13.77
N THR A 192 -8.56 -1.96 -13.05
CA THR A 192 -9.89 -1.58 -13.59
C THR A 192 -9.81 -0.45 -14.60
N VAL A 193 -8.86 0.48 -14.45
CA VAL A 193 -8.69 1.62 -15.35
C VAL A 193 -8.16 1.16 -16.71
N LYS A 194 -7.16 0.28 -16.77
CA LYS A 194 -6.63 -0.27 -18.04
C LYS A 194 -7.71 -1.06 -18.80
N LYS A 195 -8.52 -1.89 -18.14
CA LYS A 195 -9.64 -2.62 -18.79
C LYS A 195 -10.74 -1.68 -19.28
N GLY A 196 -11.01 -0.59 -18.58
CA GLY A 196 -12.00 0.42 -18.96
C GLY A 196 -11.57 1.22 -20.21
N PHE A 197 -10.29 1.60 -20.31
CA PHE A 197 -9.75 2.29 -21.48
C PHE A 197 -9.74 1.41 -22.71
N ALA A 198 -9.23 0.17 -22.62
CA ALA A 198 -9.22 -0.77 -23.75
C ALA A 198 -10.62 -1.09 -24.28
N ARG A 199 -11.65 -1.10 -23.39
CA ARG A 199 -13.03 -1.32 -23.78
C ARG A 199 -13.67 -0.08 -24.45
N LYS A 200 -13.27 1.14 -24.04
CA LYS A 200 -13.74 2.38 -24.67
C LYS A 200 -13.13 2.57 -26.06
N GLU A 201 -11.83 2.36 -26.21
CA GLU A 201 -11.15 2.43 -27.51
C GLU A 201 -11.72 1.40 -28.50
N GLY A 202 -11.96 0.16 -28.05
CA GLY A 202 -12.61 -0.87 -28.87
C GLY A 202 -14.02 -0.50 -29.31
N LEU A 203 -14.79 0.18 -28.44
CA LEU A 203 -16.15 0.63 -28.76
C LEU A 203 -16.13 1.82 -29.75
N GLU A 204 -15.21 2.77 -29.57
CA GLU A 204 -15.08 3.90 -30.49
C GLU A 204 -14.64 3.47 -31.90
N ILE A 205 -13.71 2.52 -31.99
CA ILE A 205 -13.29 1.93 -33.27
C ILE A 205 -14.44 1.17 -33.93
N ALA A 206 -15.22 0.40 -33.17
CA ALA A 206 -16.39 -0.30 -33.68
C ALA A 206 -17.49 0.64 -34.18
N VAL A 207 -17.73 1.74 -33.45
CA VAL A 207 -18.72 2.77 -33.85
C VAL A 207 -18.25 3.53 -35.10
N ALA A 208 -16.97 3.88 -35.18
CA ALA A 208 -16.38 4.52 -36.37
C ALA A 208 -16.44 3.64 -37.59
N ALA A 209 -16.19 2.33 -37.44
CA ALA A 209 -16.29 1.34 -38.54
C ALA A 209 -17.75 1.18 -39.02
N LEU A 210 -18.73 1.15 -38.09
CA LEU A 210 -20.15 1.10 -38.41
C LEU A 210 -20.63 2.34 -39.15
N LEU A 211 -20.20 3.53 -38.71
CA LEU A 211 -20.53 4.79 -39.36
C LEU A 211 -19.93 4.89 -40.76
N SER A 212 -18.72 4.37 -41.00
CA SER A 212 -18.08 4.36 -42.32
C SER A 212 -18.82 3.43 -43.29
N MET A 213 -19.41 2.32 -42.84
CA MET A 213 -20.22 1.43 -43.66
C MET A 213 -21.54 2.04 -44.09
N VAL A 214 -22.13 2.92 -43.31
CA VAL A 214 -23.42 3.58 -43.60
C VAL A 214 -23.25 4.72 -44.63
N PHE A 215 -22.06 5.29 -44.78
CA PHE A 215 -21.78 6.38 -45.73
C PHE A 215 -21.30 5.92 -47.12
N ILE A 216 -21.16 4.62 -47.34
CA ILE A 216 -20.69 4.04 -48.63
C ILE A 216 -21.85 3.42 -49.45
N THR A 217 -23.07 3.46 -48.89
CA THR A 217 -24.31 3.09 -49.58
C THR A 217 -25.10 4.30 -49.97
#